data_889799bdc917fc85c02aac81d73f80e6
#
_entry.id   889799bdc917fc85c02aac81d73f80e6
#
_cell.length_a   1.000
_cell.length_b   1.000
_cell.length_c   1.000
_cell.angle_alpha   90.00
_cell.angle_beta   90.00
_cell.angle_gamma   90.00
#
_symmetry.space_group_name_H-M   'P 1'
#
loop_
_entity.id
_entity.type
_entity.pdbx_description
1 polymer ?
#
loop_
_entity_poly.entity_id
_entity_poly.type
_entity_poly.pdbx_seq_one_letter_code
_entity_poly.pdbx_strand_id
1 'polypeptide(L)'
;MDAVAAGHPHQPLRLMFEDEARFGRMSDPIRCWAPLGCRPQVSTHRVRQYTHVFGSVCPQDGELISLILPHADTAAMSLYLAEVSRRHPDQHILMFLDRAGWHRAKALVVPDNLTLDWLPAYSPQCNPEELVWREVRRQPFGNHDYNSMDAVENALALRLHQLESSPAFIQSLTGFDWIINVTLNAQ
;
A
#
# COMPACT_ATOMS: atom_id res chain seq x y z
N MET A 1 -20.02 6.49 0.09
CA MET A 1 -19.87 6.49 1.57
C MET A 1 -21.21 6.43 2.27
N ASP A 2 -22.13 7.34 2.05
CA ASP A 2 -23.42 7.38 2.74
C ASP A 2 -24.24 6.10 2.63
N ALA A 3 -24.24 5.44 1.46
CA ALA A 3 -24.94 4.17 1.26
C ALA A 3 -24.30 3.01 2.06
N VAL A 4 -22.99 3.00 2.22
CA VAL A 4 -22.26 2.00 3.01
C VAL A 4 -22.47 2.25 4.51
N ALA A 5 -22.36 3.50 4.96
CA ALA A 5 -22.65 3.88 6.34
C ALA A 5 -24.10 3.56 6.74
N ALA A 6 -25.06 3.80 5.85
CA ALA A 6 -26.47 3.45 6.08
C ALA A 6 -26.72 1.92 6.16
N GLY A 7 -25.89 1.13 5.46
CA GLY A 7 -25.94 -0.35 5.55
C GLY A 7 -25.36 -0.93 6.83
N HIS A 8 -24.51 -0.16 7.55
CA HIS A 8 -23.81 -0.58 8.75
C HIS A 8 -23.96 0.45 9.91
N PRO A 9 -25.19 0.77 10.34
CA PRO A 9 -25.44 1.90 11.25
C PRO A 9 -24.87 1.72 12.66
N HIS A 10 -24.40 0.53 13.00
CA HIS A 10 -23.87 0.19 14.34
C HIS A 10 -22.35 -0.02 14.34
N GLN A 11 -21.67 0.14 13.20
CA GLN A 11 -20.23 -0.02 13.09
C GLN A 11 -19.58 1.29 12.63
N PRO A 12 -18.54 1.76 13.31
CA PRO A 12 -17.74 2.88 12.80
C PRO A 12 -17.18 2.56 11.42
N LEU A 13 -17.28 3.50 10.49
CA LEU A 13 -16.75 3.35 9.15
C LEU A 13 -15.27 3.74 9.12
N ARG A 14 -14.43 2.82 8.62
CA ARG A 14 -13.00 3.06 8.38
C ARG A 14 -12.73 3.14 6.88
N LEU A 15 -12.13 4.24 6.45
CA LEU A 15 -11.76 4.44 5.05
C LEU A 15 -10.30 4.03 4.83
N MET A 16 -10.07 3.10 3.92
CA MET A 16 -8.72 2.66 3.54
C MET A 16 -8.52 2.68 2.02
N PHE A 17 -7.28 2.85 1.61
CA PHE A 17 -6.85 2.81 0.21
C PHE A 17 -5.82 1.70 0.07
N GLU A 18 -6.05 0.82 -0.88
CA GLU A 18 -5.20 -0.36 -1.10
C GLU A 18 -4.49 -0.27 -2.45
N ASP A 19 -3.29 -0.84 -2.51
CA ASP A 19 -2.51 -1.02 -3.73
C ASP A 19 -1.45 -2.12 -3.55
N GLU A 20 -0.97 -2.67 -4.68
CA GLU A 20 0.14 -3.59 -4.68
C GLU A 20 1.38 -3.01 -5.34
N ALA A 21 2.52 -3.28 -4.74
CA ALA A 21 3.81 -2.93 -5.31
C ALA A 21 4.71 -4.15 -5.47
N ARG A 22 5.50 -4.14 -6.53
CA ARG A 22 6.51 -5.16 -6.78
C ARG A 22 7.88 -4.63 -6.42
N PHE A 23 8.62 -5.42 -5.64
CA PHE A 23 10.00 -5.15 -5.24
C PHE A 23 10.92 -6.32 -5.60
N GLY A 24 12.13 -6.04 -6.00
CA GLY A 24 13.02 -7.08 -6.44
C GLY A 24 14.46 -6.63 -6.54
N ARG A 25 15.29 -7.50 -7.13
CA ARG A 25 16.72 -7.27 -7.34
C ARG A 25 17.02 -6.28 -8.47
N MET A 26 16.04 -6.01 -9.34
CA MET A 26 16.14 -4.91 -10.29
C MET A 26 15.62 -3.64 -9.65
N SER A 27 16.48 -2.64 -9.49
CA SER A 27 16.10 -1.30 -9.06
C SER A 27 16.40 -0.30 -10.17
N ASP A 28 15.54 0.70 -10.32
CA ASP A 28 15.80 1.82 -11.21
C ASP A 28 16.69 2.85 -10.49
N PRO A 29 17.71 3.41 -11.17
CA PRO A 29 18.51 4.47 -10.60
C PRO A 29 17.68 5.72 -10.31
N ILE A 30 17.79 6.24 -9.10
CA ILE A 30 17.15 7.49 -8.69
C ILE A 30 18.18 8.62 -8.62
N ARG A 31 17.70 9.86 -8.75
CA ARG A 31 18.54 11.05 -8.58
C ARG A 31 19.07 11.14 -7.15
N CYS A 32 20.37 11.40 -7.02
CA CYS A 32 21.03 11.63 -5.73
C CYS A 32 21.91 12.86 -5.78
N TRP A 33 22.21 13.43 -4.61
CA TRP A 33 23.20 14.49 -4.47
C TRP A 33 24.61 13.92 -4.60
N ALA A 34 25.48 14.63 -5.31
CA ALA A 34 26.90 14.31 -5.46
C ALA A 34 27.72 15.59 -5.46
N PRO A 35 29.01 15.54 -5.08
CA PRO A 35 29.92 16.68 -5.23
C PRO A 35 30.01 17.17 -6.69
N LEU A 36 30.23 18.47 -6.88
CA LEU A 36 30.37 19.05 -8.20
C LEU A 36 31.47 18.33 -8.98
N GLY A 37 31.18 17.94 -10.23
CA GLY A 37 32.14 17.22 -11.10
C GLY A 37 32.15 15.69 -10.86
N CYS A 38 31.49 15.17 -9.83
CA CYS A 38 31.33 13.72 -9.61
C CYS A 38 30.07 13.23 -10.26
N ARG A 39 30.19 12.21 -11.13
CA ARG A 39 29.04 11.44 -11.64
C ARG A 39 28.91 10.16 -10.82
N PRO A 40 27.86 10.01 -9.99
CA PRO A 40 27.64 8.79 -9.23
C PRO A 40 27.50 7.59 -10.15
N GLN A 41 28.13 6.49 -9.79
CA GLN A 41 27.96 5.20 -10.45
C GLN A 41 27.15 4.30 -9.52
N VAL A 42 26.10 3.70 -10.04
CA VAL A 42 25.23 2.75 -9.32
C VAL A 42 25.37 1.39 -9.97
N SER A 43 25.68 0.37 -9.16
CA SER A 43 25.62 -1.01 -9.59
C SER A 43 24.15 -1.38 -9.83
N THR A 44 23.86 -2.10 -10.91
CA THR A 44 22.51 -2.60 -11.19
C THR A 44 22.58 -4.07 -11.57
N HIS A 45 21.88 -4.89 -10.83
CA HIS A 45 21.62 -6.27 -11.25
C HIS A 45 20.47 -6.33 -12.26
N ARG A 46 20.61 -7.17 -13.28
CA ARG A 46 19.55 -7.45 -14.26
C ARG A 46 18.82 -8.77 -13.97
N VAL A 47 18.70 -9.11 -12.68
CA VAL A 47 18.05 -10.35 -12.26
C VAL A 47 16.56 -10.08 -12.02
N ARG A 48 15.71 -10.74 -12.80
CA ARG A 48 14.25 -10.60 -12.74
C ARG A 48 13.66 -11.53 -11.66
N GLN A 49 13.93 -11.22 -10.41
CA GLN A 49 13.33 -11.86 -9.24
C GLN A 49 12.60 -10.80 -8.43
N TYR A 50 11.38 -11.09 -8.02
CA TYR A 50 10.50 -10.14 -7.37
C TYR A 50 9.68 -10.81 -6.28
N THR A 51 9.33 -10.04 -5.26
CA THR A 51 8.25 -10.29 -4.32
C THR A 51 7.20 -9.19 -4.46
N HIS A 52 6.02 -9.40 -3.92
CA HIS A 52 4.93 -8.44 -3.97
C HIS A 52 4.60 -7.97 -2.56
N VAL A 53 4.20 -6.73 -2.43
CA VAL A 53 3.65 -6.17 -1.19
C VAL A 53 2.24 -5.73 -1.49
N PHE A 54 1.32 -6.17 -0.67
CA PHE A 54 -0.01 -5.61 -0.55
C PHE A 54 0.02 -4.59 0.56
N GLY A 55 -0.54 -3.43 0.35
CA GLY A 55 -0.58 -2.37 1.35
C GLY A 55 -1.91 -1.66 1.37
N SER A 56 -2.34 -1.23 2.54
CA SER A 56 -3.46 -0.31 2.65
C SER A 56 -3.21 0.73 3.72
N VAL A 57 -3.54 1.97 3.40
CA VAL A 57 -3.39 3.11 4.28
C VAL A 57 -4.74 3.68 4.66
N CYS A 58 -4.88 4.06 5.93
CA CYS A 58 -5.95 4.93 6.41
C CYS A 58 -5.41 6.36 6.53
N PRO A 59 -5.72 7.28 5.61
CA PRO A 59 -5.19 8.64 5.67
C PRO A 59 -5.64 9.45 6.89
N GLN A 60 -6.72 9.04 7.53
CA GLN A 60 -7.31 9.74 8.68
C GLN A 60 -6.42 9.65 9.92
N ASP A 61 -5.82 8.50 10.19
CA ASP A 61 -5.00 8.25 11.37
C ASP A 61 -3.57 7.81 11.04
N GLY A 62 -3.28 7.58 9.77
CA GLY A 62 -1.96 7.17 9.29
C GLY A 62 -1.63 5.70 9.55
N GLU A 63 -2.63 4.86 9.82
CA GLU A 63 -2.39 3.43 9.89
C GLU A 63 -2.01 2.89 8.52
N LEU A 64 -0.94 2.12 8.48
CA LEU A 64 -0.50 1.33 7.33
C LEU A 64 -0.57 -0.15 7.71
N ILE A 65 -1.19 -0.95 6.87
CA ILE A 65 -1.17 -2.41 6.96
C ILE A 65 -0.47 -2.93 5.73
N SER A 66 0.54 -3.77 5.89
CA SER A 66 1.24 -4.36 4.76
C SER A 66 1.50 -5.86 4.92
N LEU A 67 1.51 -6.60 3.81
CA LEU A 67 1.94 -7.99 3.73
C LEU A 67 2.88 -8.20 2.55
N ILE A 68 3.99 -8.89 2.77
CA ILE A 68 4.88 -9.38 1.71
C ILE A 68 4.38 -10.76 1.27
N LEU A 69 4.04 -10.90 0.02
CA LEU A 69 3.48 -12.14 -0.55
C LEU A 69 4.22 -12.51 -1.85
N PRO A 70 4.34 -13.80 -2.16
CA PRO A 70 5.13 -14.24 -3.33
C PRO A 70 4.48 -13.91 -4.68
N HIS A 71 3.16 -13.73 -4.70
CA HIS A 71 2.39 -13.49 -5.91
C HIS A 71 1.34 -12.40 -5.69
N ALA A 72 1.00 -11.66 -6.77
CA ALA A 72 -0.16 -10.78 -6.80
C ALA A 72 -1.27 -11.51 -7.60
N ASP A 73 -2.13 -12.19 -6.89
CA ASP A 73 -3.25 -12.94 -7.41
C ASP A 73 -4.47 -12.91 -6.46
N THR A 74 -5.56 -13.53 -6.87
CA THR A 74 -6.81 -13.56 -6.12
C THR A 74 -6.68 -14.25 -4.75
N ALA A 75 -5.84 -15.26 -4.63
CA ALA A 75 -5.63 -15.97 -3.37
C ALA A 75 -4.84 -15.11 -2.38
N ALA A 76 -3.79 -14.45 -2.86
CA ALA A 76 -2.99 -13.50 -2.09
C ALA A 76 -3.84 -12.30 -1.62
N MET A 77 -4.67 -11.75 -2.52
CA MET A 77 -5.61 -10.66 -2.18
C MET A 77 -6.62 -11.10 -1.12
N SER A 78 -7.20 -12.31 -1.24
CA SER A 78 -8.13 -12.84 -0.24
C SER A 78 -7.48 -12.99 1.14
N LEU A 79 -6.21 -13.44 1.18
CA LEU A 79 -5.42 -13.54 2.41
C LEU A 79 -5.17 -12.15 3.02
N TYR A 80 -4.82 -11.17 2.18
CA TYR A 80 -4.59 -9.79 2.59
C TYR A 80 -5.85 -9.15 3.20
N LEU A 81 -7.00 -9.26 2.50
CA LEU A 81 -8.29 -8.75 3.00
C LEU A 81 -8.69 -9.39 4.34
N ALA A 82 -8.44 -10.69 4.50
CA ALA A 82 -8.69 -11.38 5.76
C ALA A 82 -7.84 -10.82 6.91
N GLU A 83 -6.56 -10.48 6.65
CA GLU A 83 -5.69 -9.87 7.67
C GLU A 83 -6.16 -8.45 8.03
N VAL A 84 -6.53 -7.62 7.05
CA VAL A 84 -7.08 -6.29 7.30
C VAL A 84 -8.36 -6.37 8.13
N SER A 85 -9.28 -7.25 7.76
CA SER A 85 -10.53 -7.50 8.50
C SER A 85 -10.27 -7.93 9.95
N ARG A 86 -9.31 -8.83 10.16
CA ARG A 86 -8.93 -9.35 11.48
C ARG A 86 -8.40 -8.26 12.41
N ARG A 87 -7.72 -7.25 11.86
CA ARG A 87 -7.21 -6.10 12.63
C ARG A 87 -8.31 -5.15 13.07
N HIS A 88 -9.47 -5.15 12.40
CA HIS A 88 -10.58 -4.22 12.65
C HIS A 88 -11.92 -4.94 12.84
N PRO A 89 -12.06 -5.82 13.86
CA PRO A 89 -13.27 -6.64 14.02
C PRO A 89 -14.52 -5.82 14.35
N ASP A 90 -14.35 -4.63 14.95
CA ASP A 90 -15.44 -3.78 15.42
C ASP A 90 -15.77 -2.63 14.46
N GLN A 91 -15.10 -2.57 13.30
CA GLN A 91 -15.27 -1.51 12.30
C GLN A 91 -15.73 -2.09 10.97
N HIS A 92 -16.49 -1.33 10.20
CA HIS A 92 -16.73 -1.62 8.79
C HIS A 92 -15.73 -0.86 7.93
N ILE A 93 -15.00 -1.60 7.08
CA ILE A 93 -13.94 -1.04 6.24
C ILE A 93 -14.51 -0.76 4.85
N LEU A 94 -14.43 0.48 4.40
CA LEU A 94 -14.61 0.84 3.01
C LEU A 94 -13.23 0.99 2.37
N MET A 95 -12.88 0.04 1.52
CA MET A 95 -11.57 -0.02 0.89
C MET A 95 -11.66 0.38 -0.58
N PHE A 96 -10.92 1.42 -0.94
CA PHE A 96 -10.74 1.87 -2.33
C PHE A 96 -9.48 1.24 -2.93
N LEU A 97 -9.63 0.67 -4.13
CA LEU A 97 -8.56 0.00 -4.84
C LEU A 97 -8.74 0.17 -6.36
N ASP A 98 -7.72 -0.19 -7.10
CA ASP A 98 -7.77 -0.17 -8.55
C ASP A 98 -8.62 -1.33 -9.11
N ARG A 99 -8.73 -1.42 -10.44
CA ARG A 99 -9.53 -2.43 -11.12
C ARG A 99 -8.69 -3.58 -11.67
N ALA A 100 -7.64 -3.99 -10.98
CA ALA A 100 -6.86 -5.15 -11.37
C ALA A 100 -7.74 -6.41 -11.49
N GLY A 101 -7.33 -7.33 -12.34
CA GLY A 101 -8.15 -8.52 -12.65
C GLY A 101 -8.46 -9.38 -11.44
N TRP A 102 -7.52 -9.53 -10.52
CA TRP A 102 -7.67 -10.32 -9.30
C TRP A 102 -8.58 -9.66 -8.26
N HIS A 103 -8.73 -8.33 -8.25
CA HIS A 103 -9.67 -7.60 -7.40
C HIS A 103 -11.14 -7.85 -7.78
N ARG A 104 -11.40 -8.26 -9.02
CA ARG A 104 -12.73 -8.47 -9.59
C ARG A 104 -13.04 -9.95 -9.86
N ALA A 105 -12.14 -10.84 -9.50
CA ALA A 105 -12.30 -12.27 -9.73
C ALA A 105 -13.46 -12.83 -8.90
N LYS A 106 -14.26 -13.71 -9.49
CA LYS A 106 -15.39 -14.37 -8.78
C LYS A 106 -14.95 -15.21 -7.59
N ALA A 107 -13.68 -15.62 -7.58
CA ALA A 107 -13.09 -16.42 -6.51
C ALA A 107 -12.52 -15.56 -5.36
N LEU A 108 -12.58 -14.23 -5.46
CA LEU A 108 -12.12 -13.34 -4.39
C LEU A 108 -13.04 -13.51 -3.16
N VAL A 109 -12.43 -13.78 -2.02
CA VAL A 109 -13.10 -13.86 -0.74
C VAL A 109 -12.97 -12.50 -0.05
N VAL A 110 -14.10 -11.81 0.10
CA VAL A 110 -14.19 -10.53 0.80
C VAL A 110 -14.85 -10.76 2.15
N PRO A 111 -14.22 -10.36 3.28
CA PRO A 111 -14.81 -10.46 4.61
C PRO A 111 -16.09 -9.62 4.76
N ASP A 112 -17.00 -10.03 5.66
CA ASP A 112 -18.31 -9.40 5.87
C ASP A 112 -18.24 -7.95 6.36
N ASN A 113 -17.16 -7.59 7.09
CA ASN A 113 -16.94 -6.23 7.59
C ASN A 113 -16.13 -5.36 6.62
N LEU A 114 -16.04 -5.76 5.33
CA LEU A 114 -15.27 -5.05 4.33
C LEU A 114 -16.08 -4.86 3.05
N THR A 115 -16.12 -3.64 2.54
CA THR A 115 -16.70 -3.29 1.24
C THR A 115 -15.61 -2.75 0.34
N LEU A 116 -15.52 -3.31 -0.88
CA LEU A 116 -14.62 -2.83 -1.92
C LEU A 116 -15.32 -1.79 -2.79
N ASP A 117 -14.65 -0.67 -3.07
CA ASP A 117 -15.06 0.33 -4.04
C ASP A 117 -13.89 0.70 -4.94
N TRP A 118 -14.18 1.28 -6.10
CA TRP A 118 -13.21 1.36 -7.17
C TRP A 118 -12.73 2.79 -7.41
N LEU A 119 -11.43 2.97 -7.42
CA LEU A 119 -10.83 4.19 -7.93
C LEU A 119 -11.12 4.39 -9.42
N PRO A 120 -11.16 5.64 -9.91
CA PRO A 120 -11.26 5.91 -11.34
C PRO A 120 -10.13 5.18 -12.10
N ALA A 121 -10.46 4.67 -13.29
CA ALA A 121 -9.47 3.98 -14.10
C ALA A 121 -8.30 4.92 -14.47
N TYR A 122 -7.08 4.38 -14.47
CA TYR A 122 -5.84 5.12 -14.82
C TYR A 122 -5.60 6.38 -13.97
N SER A 123 -5.96 6.35 -12.69
CA SER A 123 -5.85 7.50 -11.78
C SER A 123 -5.02 7.21 -10.53
N PRO A 124 -3.72 6.85 -10.67
CA PRO A 124 -2.85 6.55 -9.51
C PRO A 124 -2.73 7.74 -8.55
N GLN A 125 -2.90 8.98 -9.06
CA GLN A 125 -2.91 10.19 -8.23
C GLN A 125 -4.07 10.24 -7.22
N CYS A 126 -5.09 9.40 -7.39
CA CYS A 126 -6.20 9.27 -6.45
C CYS A 126 -5.94 8.22 -5.38
N ASN A 127 -4.85 7.43 -5.49
CA ASN A 127 -4.49 6.44 -4.50
C ASN A 127 -3.35 6.95 -3.60
N PRO A 128 -3.62 7.27 -2.32
CA PRO A 128 -2.58 7.71 -1.40
C PRO A 128 -1.50 6.66 -1.15
N GLU A 129 -1.78 5.36 -1.32
CA GLU A 129 -0.83 4.27 -1.14
C GLU A 129 0.37 4.39 -2.10
N GLU A 130 0.19 4.99 -3.28
CA GLU A 130 1.30 5.27 -4.21
C GLU A 130 2.40 6.16 -3.60
N LEU A 131 2.04 7.02 -2.64
CA LEU A 131 3.02 7.83 -1.92
C LEU A 131 3.83 6.99 -0.94
N VAL A 132 3.22 5.99 -0.32
CA VAL A 132 3.91 5.01 0.54
C VAL A 132 4.91 4.22 -0.29
N TRP A 133 4.49 3.71 -1.46
CA TRP A 133 5.40 2.99 -2.38
C TRP A 133 6.56 3.86 -2.86
N ARG A 134 6.33 5.14 -3.09
CA ARG A 134 7.41 6.08 -3.43
C ARG A 134 8.45 6.20 -2.30
N GLU A 135 8.02 6.25 -1.05
CA GLU A 135 8.92 6.28 0.11
C GLU A 135 9.66 4.96 0.30
N VAL A 136 9.02 3.82 0.10
CA VAL A 136 9.67 2.51 0.14
C VAL A 136 10.71 2.38 -0.98
N ARG A 137 10.38 2.81 -2.22
CA ARG A 137 11.33 2.78 -3.35
C ARG A 137 12.51 3.74 -3.15
N ARG A 138 12.31 4.86 -2.46
CA ARG A 138 13.37 5.83 -2.18
C ARG A 138 14.36 5.30 -1.15
N GLN A 139 13.89 4.62 -0.12
CA GLN A 139 14.69 3.98 0.91
C GLN A 139 14.01 2.68 1.37
N PRO A 140 14.70 1.53 1.35
CA PRO A 140 16.13 1.32 1.09
C PRO A 140 16.48 1.02 -0.38
N PHE A 141 15.52 1.06 -1.31
CA PHE A 141 15.71 0.53 -2.67
C PHE A 141 16.40 1.50 -3.64
N GLY A 142 16.39 2.80 -3.35
CA GLY A 142 16.99 3.79 -4.23
C GLY A 142 18.51 3.65 -4.36
N ASN A 143 18.99 3.42 -5.58
CA ASN A 143 20.41 3.25 -5.89
C ASN A 143 21.09 2.11 -5.10
N HIS A 144 20.32 1.14 -4.63
CA HIS A 144 20.83 -0.01 -3.88
C HIS A 144 20.71 -1.30 -4.69
N ASP A 145 21.68 -2.17 -4.51
CA ASP A 145 21.81 -3.44 -5.20
C ASP A 145 21.74 -4.60 -4.19
N TYR A 146 20.86 -5.56 -4.46
CA TYR A 146 20.63 -6.70 -3.58
C TYR A 146 21.14 -8.00 -4.19
N ASN A 147 21.95 -8.76 -3.45
CA ASN A 147 22.57 -10.01 -3.91
C ASN A 147 21.62 -11.22 -3.87
N SER A 148 20.52 -11.14 -3.12
CA SER A 148 19.53 -12.23 -2.99
C SER A 148 18.13 -11.68 -2.79
N MET A 149 17.10 -12.52 -2.97
CA MET A 149 15.72 -12.17 -2.63
C MET A 149 15.52 -12.06 -1.13
N ASP A 150 16.19 -12.89 -0.32
CA ASP A 150 16.15 -12.78 1.15
C ASP A 150 16.61 -11.39 1.62
N ALA A 151 17.66 -10.85 0.99
CA ALA A 151 18.14 -9.50 1.30
C ALA A 151 17.12 -8.42 0.91
N VAL A 152 16.42 -8.58 -0.23
CA VAL A 152 15.31 -7.71 -0.65
C VAL A 152 14.17 -7.76 0.37
N GLU A 153 13.72 -8.95 0.73
CA GLU A 153 12.58 -9.16 1.63
C GLU A 153 12.89 -8.67 3.05
N ASN A 154 14.10 -8.90 3.55
CA ASN A 154 14.52 -8.38 4.85
C ASN A 154 14.56 -6.85 4.89
N ALA A 155 15.12 -6.22 3.85
CA ALA A 155 15.15 -4.76 3.74
C ALA A 155 13.73 -4.17 3.62
N LEU A 156 12.87 -4.84 2.86
CA LEU A 156 11.48 -4.47 2.65
C LEU A 156 10.69 -4.60 3.97
N ALA A 157 10.79 -5.73 4.65
CA ALA A 157 10.11 -5.97 5.93
C ALA A 157 10.52 -4.94 7.00
N LEU A 158 11.82 -4.64 7.09
CA LEU A 158 12.31 -3.62 8.02
C LEU A 158 11.72 -2.24 7.70
N ARG A 159 11.69 -1.87 6.40
CA ARG A 159 11.16 -0.56 6.00
C ARG A 159 9.66 -0.44 6.23
N LEU A 160 8.90 -1.46 5.87
CA LEU A 160 7.45 -1.51 6.10
C LEU A 160 7.15 -1.40 7.60
N HIS A 161 7.85 -2.17 8.44
CA HIS A 161 7.68 -2.08 9.90
C HIS A 161 7.98 -0.68 10.46
N GLN A 162 9.01 0.01 9.94
CA GLN A 162 9.31 1.39 10.32
C GLN A 162 8.17 2.35 9.95
N LEU A 163 7.58 2.18 8.75
CA LEU A 163 6.47 2.99 8.28
C LEU A 163 5.19 2.71 9.08
N GLU A 164 4.85 1.45 9.31
CA GLU A 164 3.71 1.03 10.14
C GLU A 164 3.84 1.55 11.58
N SER A 165 5.07 1.66 12.10
CA SER A 165 5.35 2.22 13.42
C SER A 165 5.38 3.76 13.47
N SER A 166 5.07 4.42 12.36
CA SER A 166 5.16 5.88 12.21
C SER A 166 3.87 6.50 11.67
N PRO A 167 2.72 6.33 12.35
CA PRO A 167 1.42 6.76 11.82
C PRO A 167 1.36 8.26 11.54
N ALA A 168 1.97 9.12 12.36
CA ALA A 168 2.01 10.55 12.11
C ALA A 168 2.74 10.91 10.80
N PHE A 169 3.79 10.16 10.45
CA PHE A 169 4.48 10.35 9.18
C PHE A 169 3.59 9.91 8.01
N ILE A 170 2.96 8.74 8.10
CA ILE A 170 2.03 8.23 7.08
C ILE A 170 0.86 9.19 6.89
N GLN A 171 0.26 9.68 7.97
CA GLN A 171 -0.81 10.67 7.91
C GLN A 171 -0.36 11.96 7.20
N SER A 172 0.84 12.47 7.52
CA SER A 172 1.38 13.65 6.84
C SER A 172 1.64 13.43 5.35
N LEU A 173 1.90 12.20 4.94
CA LEU A 173 2.15 11.81 3.56
C LEU A 173 0.86 11.63 2.76
N THR A 174 -0.17 11.04 3.36
CA THR A 174 -1.38 10.53 2.69
C THR A 174 -2.65 11.29 3.03
N GLY A 175 -2.63 12.10 4.10
CA GLY A 175 -3.78 12.84 4.61
C GLY A 175 -4.13 14.07 3.80
N PHE A 176 -4.54 13.90 2.55
CA PHE A 176 -5.00 15.00 1.72
C PHE A 176 -6.32 15.60 2.23
N ASP A 177 -6.45 16.91 2.19
CA ASP A 177 -7.62 17.63 2.66
C ASP A 177 -8.94 17.08 2.09
N TRP A 178 -8.96 16.69 0.82
CA TRP A 178 -10.16 16.16 0.18
C TRP A 178 -10.56 14.78 0.75
N ILE A 179 -9.61 13.95 1.21
CA ILE A 179 -9.90 12.65 1.87
C ILE A 179 -10.39 12.89 3.29
N ILE A 180 -9.68 13.72 4.04
CA ILE A 180 -9.99 14.01 5.46
C ILE A 180 -11.38 14.66 5.57
N ASN A 181 -11.68 15.64 4.72
CA ASN A 181 -12.97 16.34 4.75
C ASN A 181 -14.15 15.43 4.40
N VAL A 182 -13.97 14.46 3.50
CA VAL A 182 -15.01 13.46 3.18
C VAL A 182 -15.30 12.58 4.38
N THR A 183 -14.26 12.16 5.10
CA THR A 183 -14.42 11.29 6.28
C THR A 183 -15.09 12.02 7.44
N LEU A 184 -14.80 13.31 7.65
CA LEU A 184 -15.42 14.14 8.69
C LEU A 184 -16.91 14.41 8.44
N ASN A 185 -17.34 14.44 7.18
CA ASN A 185 -18.75 14.69 6.82
C ASN A 185 -19.61 13.42 6.84
N ALA A 186 -19.01 12.25 7.02
CA ALA A 186 -19.69 10.94 7.08
C ALA A 186 -19.94 10.45 8.53
N GLN A 187 -19.53 11.24 9.53
CA GLN A 187 -19.80 11.02 10.96
C GLN A 187 -20.97 11.88 11.41
#